data_603ac2293edcf48f15e2f780c81b34ea
#
_entry.id   603ac2293edcf48f15e2f780c81b34ea
#
_cell.length_a   1.000
_cell.length_b   1.000
_cell.length_c   1.000
_cell.angle_alpha   90.00
_cell.angle_beta   90.00
_cell.angle_gamma   90.00
#
_symmetry.space_group_name_H-M   'P 1'
#
loop_
_entity.id
_entity.type
_entity.pdbx_description
1 polymer ?
#
loop_
_entity_poly.entity_id
_entity_poly.type
_entity_poly.pdbx_seq_one_letter_code
_entity_poly.pdbx_strand_id
1 'polypeptide(L)'
;MTSSSTAATADFARFAIGFDDRDRERLHELIDQVLDSNRWTEAEFTKRLEQAWETYNGLPAVAVSSWAGGALAALDFAGVSGETVLCPSNTFMATPLAAVRTGARVEFVDCNREDLCMSFAEFEAKAERHKPKAAMLVHIGGHIAFDAPKIAEYCSQNGIFLIEDCAHAHGASWNGRRPGTYGDAGVYSLYATKTISTGEGGVLVSRHPELIEHARAFRNYGKPSYQLAGLNFRMSEFTAALGLLQIERLPEIVAWKNRVAREELDPQYPSRLELPDGMTSGLYKYIVFEWLERSTGRVYDEPCHRIMGHEIELPSTDWVARNHSCVPLYYRPA
;
A
#
# COMPACT_ATOMS: atom_id res chain seq x y z
N MET A 1 34.88 -4.18 -39.36
CA MET A 1 34.99 -4.03 -37.90
C MET A 1 33.61 -3.79 -37.37
N THR A 2 32.92 -4.84 -36.97
CA THR A 2 31.56 -4.80 -36.50
C THR A 2 31.59 -4.63 -34.98
N SER A 3 31.16 -3.45 -34.52
CA SER A 3 30.96 -3.22 -33.08
C SER A 3 29.74 -4.02 -32.60
N SER A 4 29.98 -5.11 -31.92
CA SER A 4 28.95 -5.83 -31.18
C SER A 4 28.52 -4.96 -30.00
N SER A 5 27.35 -4.34 -30.13
CA SER A 5 26.62 -3.77 -28.99
C SER A 5 26.19 -4.95 -28.11
N THR A 6 26.94 -5.23 -27.07
CA THR A 6 26.49 -6.05 -25.94
C THR A 6 25.44 -5.22 -25.22
N ALA A 7 24.17 -5.43 -25.57
CA ALA A 7 23.06 -5.03 -24.71
C ALA A 7 23.28 -5.74 -23.36
N ALA A 8 23.75 -4.97 -22.38
CA ALA A 8 23.82 -5.45 -21.01
C ALA A 8 22.42 -5.96 -20.66
N THR A 9 22.30 -7.23 -20.32
CA THR A 9 21.14 -7.79 -19.65
C THR A 9 20.96 -6.97 -18.39
N ALA A 10 20.00 -6.04 -18.42
CA ALA A 10 19.66 -5.24 -17.26
C ALA A 10 19.18 -6.24 -16.21
N ASP A 11 20.03 -6.49 -15.23
CA ASP A 11 19.63 -7.21 -14.03
C ASP A 11 18.52 -6.36 -13.43
N PHE A 12 17.26 -6.85 -13.45
CA PHE A 12 16.12 -6.10 -12.95
C PHE A 12 16.26 -5.98 -11.45
N ALA A 13 16.96 -4.93 -11.02
CA ALA A 13 17.17 -4.66 -9.61
C ALA A 13 15.81 -4.65 -8.90
N ARG A 14 15.59 -5.61 -8.04
CA ARG A 14 14.34 -5.76 -7.25
C ARG A 14 14.04 -4.51 -6.42
N PHE A 15 15.06 -3.69 -6.18
CA PHE A 15 15.05 -2.48 -5.38
C PHE A 15 15.67 -1.34 -6.19
N ALA A 16 14.93 -0.78 -7.15
CA ALA A 16 15.41 0.34 -7.95
C ALA A 16 14.71 1.64 -7.50
N ILE A 17 15.37 2.37 -6.61
CA ILE A 17 14.99 3.73 -6.23
C ILE A 17 15.97 4.67 -6.93
N GLY A 18 15.51 5.35 -7.99
CA GLY A 18 16.34 6.32 -8.71
C GLY A 18 16.44 7.62 -7.92
N PHE A 19 17.67 8.06 -7.63
CA PHE A 19 17.99 9.38 -7.07
C PHE A 19 18.90 10.12 -8.06
N ASP A 20 18.58 11.37 -8.35
CA ASP A 20 19.48 12.29 -9.04
C ASP A 20 20.31 13.14 -8.06
N ASP A 21 21.10 14.07 -8.56
CA ASP A 21 21.97 14.90 -7.72
C ASP A 21 21.14 15.89 -6.86
N ARG A 22 20.01 16.42 -7.37
CA ARG A 22 19.10 17.29 -6.60
C ARG A 22 18.51 16.54 -5.40
N ASP A 23 18.11 15.28 -5.61
CA ASP A 23 17.59 14.43 -4.55
C ASP A 23 18.64 14.17 -3.47
N ARG A 24 19.88 13.93 -3.86
CA ARG A 24 21.00 13.69 -2.94
C ARG A 24 21.32 14.93 -2.12
N GLU A 25 21.45 16.09 -2.77
CA GLU A 25 21.69 17.37 -2.10
C GLU A 25 20.58 17.66 -1.09
N ARG A 26 19.31 17.52 -1.53
CA ARG A 26 18.16 17.73 -0.66
C ARG A 26 18.13 16.76 0.54
N LEU A 27 18.49 15.50 0.33
CA LEU A 27 18.56 14.52 1.42
C LEU A 27 19.66 14.87 2.41
N HIS A 28 20.84 15.29 1.95
CA HIS A 28 21.93 15.70 2.84
C HIS A 28 21.51 16.89 3.71
N GLU A 29 20.88 17.93 3.12
CA GLU A 29 20.33 19.05 3.90
C GLU A 29 19.36 18.61 5.01
N LEU A 30 18.46 17.68 4.69
CA LEU A 30 17.47 17.18 5.65
C LEU A 30 18.15 16.36 6.77
N ILE A 31 19.14 15.54 6.42
CA ILE A 31 19.89 14.74 7.39
C ILE A 31 20.72 15.62 8.32
N ASP A 32 21.38 16.65 7.78
CA ASP A 32 22.15 17.61 8.59
C ASP A 32 21.23 18.31 9.60
N GLN A 33 20.03 18.74 9.21
CA GLN A 33 19.04 19.30 10.11
C GLN A 33 18.60 18.31 11.22
N VAL A 34 18.50 17.01 10.91
CA VAL A 34 18.20 15.98 11.93
C VAL A 34 19.36 15.88 12.92
N LEU A 35 20.60 15.87 12.44
CA LEU A 35 21.80 15.80 13.28
C LEU A 35 21.91 17.02 14.19
N ASP A 36 21.72 18.22 13.66
CA ASP A 36 21.79 19.49 14.41
C ASP A 36 20.69 19.60 15.49
N SER A 37 19.54 18.98 15.24
CA SER A 37 18.42 18.99 16.21
C SER A 37 18.71 18.24 17.50
N ASN A 38 19.67 17.32 17.51
CA ASN A 38 19.96 16.38 18.60
C ASN A 38 18.74 15.55 19.08
N ARG A 39 17.68 15.49 18.27
CA ARG A 39 16.42 14.76 18.55
C ARG A 39 16.11 13.83 17.39
N TRP A 40 16.29 12.52 17.58
CA TRP A 40 16.28 11.53 16.53
C TRP A 40 15.02 10.65 16.49
N THR A 41 14.04 10.95 17.35
CA THR A 41 12.73 10.29 17.39
C THR A 41 11.67 11.25 17.94
N GLU A 42 10.42 11.11 17.47
CA GLU A 42 9.26 11.88 17.93
C GLU A 42 9.48 13.41 17.93
N ALA A 43 10.09 13.94 16.89
CA ALA A 43 10.45 15.35 16.80
C ALA A 43 9.86 16.00 15.52
N GLU A 44 10.58 16.92 14.93
CA GLU A 44 10.07 17.81 13.89
C GLU A 44 9.82 17.10 12.55
N PHE A 45 10.74 16.21 12.12
CA PHE A 45 10.62 15.58 10.81
C PHE A 45 9.47 14.58 10.73
N THR A 46 9.22 13.84 11.81
CA THR A 46 8.04 12.98 11.91
C THR A 46 6.75 13.80 11.75
N LYS A 47 6.64 14.97 12.40
CA LYS A 47 5.48 15.86 12.28
C LYS A 47 5.34 16.44 10.87
N ARG A 48 6.44 16.89 10.28
CA ARG A 48 6.46 17.41 8.90
C ARG A 48 6.05 16.35 7.88
N LEU A 49 6.48 15.12 8.06
CA LEU A 49 6.07 14.00 7.22
C LEU A 49 4.58 13.72 7.37
N GLU A 50 4.05 13.67 8.60
CA GLU A 50 2.62 13.50 8.86
C GLU A 50 1.81 14.62 8.20
N GLN A 51 2.24 15.87 8.31
CA GLN A 51 1.60 17.03 7.67
C GLN A 51 1.68 17.00 6.14
N ALA A 52 2.82 16.61 5.58
CA ALA A 52 2.98 16.43 4.13
C ALA A 52 2.05 15.34 3.60
N TRP A 53 1.88 14.25 4.38
CA TRP A 53 0.95 13.18 4.03
C TRP A 53 -0.51 13.61 4.14
N GLU A 54 -0.87 14.39 5.18
CA GLU A 54 -2.19 14.99 5.32
C GLU A 54 -2.52 15.90 4.13
N THR A 55 -1.56 16.73 3.71
CA THR A 55 -1.70 17.58 2.52
C THR A 55 -1.90 16.75 1.24
N TYR A 56 -1.17 15.64 1.11
CA TYR A 56 -1.26 14.73 -0.04
C TYR A 56 -2.57 13.95 -0.07
N ASN A 57 -2.99 13.40 1.06
CA ASN A 57 -4.12 12.47 1.16
C ASN A 57 -5.45 13.18 1.47
N GLY A 58 -5.41 14.28 2.22
CA GLY A 58 -6.59 15.01 2.68
C GLY A 58 -7.14 14.53 4.03
N LEU A 59 -6.45 13.58 4.70
CA LEU A 59 -6.83 13.06 6.01
C LEU A 59 -5.67 13.16 7.00
N PRO A 60 -5.93 13.34 8.31
CA PRO A 60 -4.91 13.27 9.35
C PRO A 60 -4.08 12.00 9.27
N ALA A 61 -2.78 12.12 9.54
CA ALA A 61 -1.80 11.05 9.34
C ALA A 61 -0.97 10.76 10.60
N VAL A 62 -0.52 9.51 10.70
CA VAL A 62 0.42 9.04 11.73
C VAL A 62 1.53 8.24 11.07
N ALA A 63 2.78 8.70 11.18
CA ALA A 63 3.94 7.98 10.70
C ALA A 63 4.31 6.85 11.66
N VAL A 64 4.58 5.67 11.11
CA VAL A 64 4.94 4.46 11.86
C VAL A 64 6.18 3.79 11.24
N SER A 65 6.87 2.94 12.01
CA SER A 65 8.10 2.29 11.56
C SER A 65 7.90 1.25 10.45
N SER A 66 6.66 0.82 10.18
CA SER A 66 6.32 -0.10 9.10
C SER A 66 4.82 -0.07 8.82
N TRP A 67 4.39 -0.58 7.67
CA TRP A 67 2.98 -0.81 7.36
C TRP A 67 2.27 -1.59 8.48
N ALA A 68 2.94 -2.62 9.02
CA ALA A 68 2.37 -3.46 10.08
C ALA A 68 2.01 -2.66 11.34
N GLY A 69 2.81 -1.68 11.72
CA GLY A 69 2.51 -0.83 12.88
C GLY A 69 1.22 -0.03 12.72
N GLY A 70 0.96 0.48 11.51
CA GLY A 70 -0.29 1.17 11.19
C GLY A 70 -1.50 0.23 11.13
N ALA A 71 -1.34 -0.92 10.46
CA ALA A 71 -2.42 -1.91 10.35
C ALA A 71 -2.82 -2.50 11.72
N LEU A 72 -1.85 -2.83 12.57
CA LEU A 72 -2.11 -3.32 13.92
C LEU A 72 -2.83 -2.27 14.78
N ALA A 73 -2.43 -0.99 14.68
CA ALA A 73 -3.11 0.10 15.40
C ALA A 73 -4.57 0.27 14.94
N ALA A 74 -4.84 0.19 13.64
CA ALA A 74 -6.19 0.29 13.10
C ALA A 74 -7.08 -0.90 13.50
N LEU A 75 -6.54 -2.12 13.45
CA LEU A 75 -7.24 -3.35 13.84
C LEU A 75 -7.51 -3.39 15.35
N ASP A 76 -6.53 -2.96 16.17
CA ASP A 76 -6.71 -2.86 17.62
C ASP A 76 -7.80 -1.84 17.98
N PHE A 77 -7.79 -0.67 17.35
CA PHE A 77 -8.84 0.35 17.50
C PHE A 77 -10.23 -0.18 17.09
N ALA A 78 -10.32 -0.95 16.00
CA ALA A 78 -11.56 -1.56 15.54
C ALA A 78 -12.09 -2.66 16.49
N GLY A 79 -11.26 -3.12 17.44
CA GLY A 79 -11.66 -4.10 18.44
C GLY A 79 -11.94 -5.49 17.85
N VAL A 80 -11.06 -5.97 16.98
CA VAL A 80 -11.27 -7.21 16.19
C VAL A 80 -10.91 -8.50 16.93
N SER A 81 -10.38 -8.42 18.15
CA SER A 81 -10.00 -9.61 18.92
C SER A 81 -11.20 -10.53 19.19
N GLY A 82 -11.10 -11.79 18.77
CA GLY A 82 -12.18 -12.77 18.83
C GLY A 82 -13.25 -12.63 17.75
N GLU A 83 -13.18 -11.59 16.92
CA GLU A 83 -14.13 -11.28 15.85
C GLU A 83 -13.64 -11.78 14.48
N THR A 84 -14.50 -11.67 13.46
CA THR A 84 -14.14 -11.99 12.08
C THR A 84 -13.67 -10.74 11.33
N VAL A 85 -12.58 -10.89 10.58
CA VAL A 85 -12.08 -9.90 9.63
C VAL A 85 -12.08 -10.52 8.22
N LEU A 86 -12.69 -9.84 7.26
CA LEU A 86 -12.60 -10.23 5.85
C LEU A 86 -11.32 -9.70 5.24
N CYS A 87 -10.57 -10.58 4.57
CA CYS A 87 -9.34 -10.22 3.84
C CYS A 87 -9.38 -10.75 2.41
N PRO A 88 -8.86 -10.03 1.40
CA PRO A 88 -8.66 -10.66 0.10
C PRO A 88 -7.61 -11.76 0.21
N SER A 89 -7.77 -12.82 -0.57
CA SER A 89 -6.73 -13.84 -0.62
C SER A 89 -5.59 -13.49 -1.59
N ASN A 90 -5.89 -12.71 -2.62
CA ASN A 90 -4.87 -12.16 -3.52
C ASN A 90 -4.25 -10.91 -2.86
N THR A 91 -3.32 -11.12 -1.95
CA THR A 91 -2.60 -10.05 -1.24
C THR A 91 -1.26 -10.56 -0.71
N PHE A 92 -0.44 -9.66 -0.16
CA PHE A 92 0.74 -10.02 0.60
C PHE A 92 0.35 -10.54 1.99
N MET A 93 1.10 -11.51 2.49
CA MET A 93 0.83 -12.15 3.78
C MET A 93 0.71 -11.20 4.98
N ALA A 94 1.27 -9.98 4.89
CA ALA A 94 1.16 -9.00 5.97
C ALA A 94 -0.31 -8.64 6.29
N THR A 95 -1.18 -8.59 5.26
CA THR A 95 -2.59 -8.22 5.42
C THR A 95 -3.35 -9.20 6.32
N PRO A 96 -3.47 -10.50 6.02
CA PRO A 96 -4.16 -11.44 6.91
C PRO A 96 -3.39 -11.69 8.21
N LEU A 97 -2.05 -11.65 8.21
CA LEU A 97 -1.27 -11.84 9.44
C LEU A 97 -1.48 -10.70 10.44
N ALA A 98 -1.69 -9.46 10.00
CA ALA A 98 -2.02 -8.36 10.91
C ALA A 98 -3.35 -8.65 11.64
N ALA A 99 -4.38 -9.12 10.95
CA ALA A 99 -5.64 -9.52 11.56
C ALA A 99 -5.48 -10.70 12.53
N VAL A 100 -4.73 -11.74 12.15
CA VAL A 100 -4.44 -12.89 13.04
C VAL A 100 -3.68 -12.44 14.28
N ARG A 101 -2.70 -11.53 14.14
CA ARG A 101 -1.90 -11.03 15.27
C ARG A 101 -2.71 -10.19 16.26
N THR A 102 -3.79 -9.58 15.83
CA THR A 102 -4.76 -8.90 16.72
C THR A 102 -5.83 -9.82 17.31
N GLY A 103 -5.71 -11.14 17.09
CA GLY A 103 -6.62 -12.14 17.62
C GLY A 103 -7.91 -12.34 16.83
N ALA A 104 -7.99 -11.81 15.61
CA ALA A 104 -9.14 -12.00 14.74
C ALA A 104 -9.14 -13.37 14.04
N ARG A 105 -10.32 -13.84 13.66
CA ARG A 105 -10.49 -14.91 12.68
C ARG A 105 -10.54 -14.29 11.28
N VAL A 106 -9.71 -14.80 10.39
CA VAL A 106 -9.66 -14.33 8.99
C VAL A 106 -10.58 -15.20 8.13
N GLU A 107 -11.47 -14.55 7.39
CA GLU A 107 -12.22 -15.15 6.30
C GLU A 107 -11.78 -14.55 4.98
N PHE A 108 -11.38 -15.39 4.02
CA PHE A 108 -10.86 -14.95 2.75
C PHE A 108 -11.96 -14.68 1.73
N VAL A 109 -11.81 -13.60 0.97
CA VAL A 109 -12.69 -13.16 -0.11
C VAL A 109 -12.00 -13.32 -1.45
N ASP A 110 -12.73 -13.76 -2.47
CA ASP A 110 -12.22 -13.86 -3.84
C ASP A 110 -12.06 -12.48 -4.50
N CYS A 111 -11.33 -12.43 -5.58
CA CYS A 111 -11.03 -11.19 -6.31
C CYS A 111 -11.75 -11.11 -7.66
N ASN A 112 -11.82 -9.90 -8.23
CA ASN A 112 -12.12 -9.69 -9.64
C ASN A 112 -10.89 -10.05 -10.47
N ARG A 113 -11.10 -10.63 -11.65
CA ARG A 113 -10.00 -10.94 -12.57
C ARG A 113 -9.45 -9.72 -13.30
N GLU A 114 -10.30 -8.70 -13.45
CA GLU A 114 -10.01 -7.49 -14.20
C GLU A 114 -9.00 -6.58 -13.48
N ASP A 115 -9.08 -6.50 -12.15
CA ASP A 115 -8.24 -5.61 -11.33
C ASP A 115 -7.42 -6.32 -10.25
N LEU A 116 -7.55 -7.64 -10.12
CA LEU A 116 -6.90 -8.45 -9.11
C LEU A 116 -7.32 -8.13 -7.65
N CYS A 117 -8.21 -7.17 -7.44
CA CYS A 117 -8.64 -6.71 -6.14
C CYS A 117 -9.91 -7.43 -5.66
N MET A 118 -10.27 -7.25 -4.39
CA MET A 118 -11.45 -7.88 -3.77
C MET A 118 -12.73 -7.63 -4.58
N SER A 119 -13.48 -8.68 -4.89
CA SER A 119 -14.77 -8.61 -5.57
C SER A 119 -15.86 -8.17 -4.60
N PHE A 120 -16.67 -7.19 -4.99
CA PHE A 120 -17.81 -6.74 -4.18
C PHE A 120 -18.84 -7.86 -3.97
N ALA A 121 -19.18 -8.62 -5.02
CA ALA A 121 -20.17 -9.70 -4.92
C ALA A 121 -19.73 -10.78 -3.91
N GLU A 122 -18.46 -11.18 -3.96
CA GLU A 122 -17.90 -12.16 -3.02
C GLU A 122 -17.79 -11.58 -1.60
N PHE A 123 -17.43 -10.29 -1.51
CA PHE A 123 -17.36 -9.58 -0.24
C PHE A 123 -18.74 -9.50 0.43
N GLU A 124 -19.78 -9.09 -0.30
CA GLU A 124 -21.15 -8.96 0.19
C GLU A 124 -21.67 -10.31 0.73
N ALA A 125 -21.53 -11.37 -0.07
CA ALA A 125 -21.95 -12.74 0.33
C ALA A 125 -21.24 -13.21 1.61
N LYS A 126 -19.93 -12.94 1.73
CA LYS A 126 -19.15 -13.28 2.93
C LYS A 126 -19.54 -12.40 4.12
N ALA A 127 -19.78 -11.11 3.90
CA ALA A 127 -20.19 -10.18 4.96
C ALA A 127 -21.56 -10.54 5.53
N GLU A 128 -22.52 -10.89 4.69
CA GLU A 128 -23.83 -11.38 5.13
C GLU A 128 -23.74 -12.65 5.97
N ARG A 129 -22.90 -13.59 5.55
CA ARG A 129 -22.73 -14.88 6.22
C ARG A 129 -21.97 -14.77 7.54
N HIS A 130 -20.87 -14.02 7.58
CA HIS A 130 -19.93 -14.04 8.70
C HIS A 130 -20.08 -12.84 9.64
N LYS A 131 -20.85 -11.81 9.26
CA LYS A 131 -21.06 -10.58 10.03
C LYS A 131 -19.74 -10.02 10.60
N PRO A 132 -18.76 -9.69 9.74
CA PRO A 132 -17.41 -9.32 10.18
C PRO A 132 -17.42 -8.02 10.97
N LYS A 133 -16.49 -7.89 11.92
CA LYS A 133 -16.23 -6.65 12.65
C LYS A 133 -15.49 -5.63 11.79
N ALA A 134 -14.58 -6.12 10.94
CA ALA A 134 -13.79 -5.30 10.02
C ALA A 134 -13.51 -6.02 8.70
N ALA A 135 -13.08 -5.25 7.71
CA ALA A 135 -12.58 -5.75 6.44
C ALA A 135 -11.30 -5.01 6.03
N MET A 136 -10.41 -5.70 5.33
CA MET A 136 -9.20 -5.13 4.76
C MET A 136 -9.32 -5.15 3.24
N LEU A 137 -9.36 -3.98 2.62
CA LEU A 137 -9.41 -3.81 1.17
C LEU A 137 -8.02 -3.45 0.64
N VAL A 138 -7.47 -4.25 -0.24
CA VAL A 138 -6.12 -4.05 -0.80
C VAL A 138 -6.20 -3.43 -2.19
N HIS A 139 -5.49 -2.33 -2.38
CA HIS A 139 -5.31 -1.68 -3.69
C HIS A 139 -4.08 -2.24 -4.38
N ILE A 140 -4.26 -3.16 -5.32
CA ILE A 140 -3.18 -3.94 -5.92
C ILE A 140 -2.55 -3.21 -7.13
N GLY A 141 -1.26 -3.42 -7.38
CA GLY A 141 -0.59 -2.99 -8.60
C GLY A 141 -0.34 -1.49 -8.75
N GLY A 142 -0.96 -0.66 -7.93
CA GLY A 142 -0.80 0.79 -8.00
C GLY A 142 -2.09 1.54 -8.35
N HIS A 143 -3.20 0.84 -8.58
CA HIS A 143 -4.52 1.42 -8.83
C HIS A 143 -5.43 1.28 -7.61
N ILE A 144 -6.58 1.92 -7.65
CA ILE A 144 -7.65 1.77 -6.66
C ILE A 144 -8.49 0.55 -7.05
N ALA A 145 -8.82 -0.31 -6.09
CA ALA A 145 -9.72 -1.44 -6.32
C ALA A 145 -11.03 -0.97 -6.97
N PHE A 146 -11.45 -1.61 -8.06
CA PHE A 146 -12.59 -1.13 -8.87
C PHE A 146 -13.91 -1.14 -8.09
N ASP A 147 -14.04 -2.07 -7.14
CA ASP A 147 -15.20 -2.14 -6.26
C ASP A 147 -15.04 -1.35 -4.94
N ALA A 148 -13.95 -0.57 -4.76
CA ALA A 148 -13.73 0.18 -3.53
C ALA A 148 -14.91 1.08 -3.13
N PRO A 149 -15.57 1.82 -4.04
CA PRO A 149 -16.73 2.63 -3.66
C PRO A 149 -17.90 1.81 -3.12
N LYS A 150 -18.21 0.65 -3.74
CA LYS A 150 -19.32 -0.23 -3.32
C LYS A 150 -19.03 -0.91 -1.99
N ILE A 151 -17.79 -1.42 -1.81
CA ILE A 151 -17.35 -2.04 -0.56
C ILE A 151 -17.41 -1.02 0.58
N ALA A 152 -16.92 0.19 0.35
CA ALA A 152 -16.94 1.25 1.36
C ALA A 152 -18.36 1.67 1.75
N GLU A 153 -19.27 1.79 0.78
CA GLU A 153 -20.67 2.09 1.03
C GLU A 153 -21.34 0.99 1.85
N TYR A 154 -21.16 -0.28 1.46
CA TYR A 154 -21.69 -1.42 2.18
C TYR A 154 -21.16 -1.50 3.62
N CYS A 155 -19.85 -1.31 3.82
CA CYS A 155 -19.24 -1.29 5.14
C CYS A 155 -19.84 -0.20 6.03
N SER A 156 -19.99 1.00 5.50
CA SER A 156 -20.59 2.14 6.22
C SER A 156 -22.04 1.85 6.64
N GLN A 157 -22.83 1.26 5.74
CA GLN A 157 -24.25 0.93 6.02
C GLN A 157 -24.41 -0.21 7.04
N ASN A 158 -23.43 -1.11 7.14
CA ASN A 158 -23.51 -2.30 7.97
C ASN A 158 -22.59 -2.24 9.22
N GLY A 159 -21.96 -1.11 9.50
CA GLY A 159 -21.11 -0.94 10.69
C GLY A 159 -19.85 -1.80 10.67
N ILE A 160 -19.32 -2.13 9.47
CA ILE A 160 -18.07 -2.88 9.27
C ILE A 160 -16.94 -1.87 9.17
N PHE A 161 -15.91 -1.97 10.01
CA PHE A 161 -14.75 -1.10 9.98
C PHE A 161 -13.86 -1.43 8.79
N LEU A 162 -13.74 -0.52 7.82
CA LEU A 162 -12.99 -0.75 6.59
C LEU A 162 -11.58 -0.15 6.67
N ILE A 163 -10.57 -1.03 6.54
CA ILE A 163 -9.16 -0.65 6.45
C ILE A 163 -8.69 -0.83 5.01
N GLU A 164 -8.19 0.22 4.40
CA GLU A 164 -7.56 0.17 3.07
C GLU A 164 -6.07 -0.12 3.21
N ASP A 165 -5.61 -1.21 2.61
CA ASP A 165 -4.19 -1.47 2.41
C ASP A 165 -3.74 -0.72 1.16
N CYS A 166 -3.08 0.41 1.37
CA CYS A 166 -2.61 1.32 0.34
C CYS A 166 -1.13 1.08 -0.03
N ALA A 167 -0.55 -0.06 0.37
CA ALA A 167 0.89 -0.33 0.22
C ALA A 167 1.39 -0.30 -1.23
N HIS A 168 0.52 -0.46 -2.23
CA HIS A 168 0.87 -0.35 -3.64
C HIS A 168 0.35 0.95 -4.29
N ALA A 169 -0.49 1.71 -3.63
CA ALA A 169 -1.34 2.71 -4.26
C ALA A 169 -0.84 4.16 -4.11
N HIS A 170 0.47 4.36 -3.87
CA HIS A 170 1.08 5.69 -3.85
C HIS A 170 0.88 6.39 -5.20
N GLY A 171 0.31 7.58 -5.18
CA GLY A 171 0.05 8.38 -6.38
C GLY A 171 -1.23 8.02 -7.14
N ALA A 172 -1.95 6.98 -6.75
CA ALA A 172 -3.23 6.67 -7.34
C ALA A 172 -4.31 7.71 -6.98
N SER A 173 -5.27 7.87 -7.89
CA SER A 173 -6.49 8.64 -7.63
C SER A 173 -7.62 8.17 -8.55
N TRP A 174 -8.87 8.30 -8.09
CA TRP A 174 -10.04 8.06 -8.92
C TRP A 174 -11.05 9.19 -8.73
N ASN A 175 -11.31 9.95 -9.81
CA ASN A 175 -12.11 11.19 -9.77
C ASN A 175 -11.66 12.15 -8.66
N GLY A 176 -10.34 12.31 -8.50
CA GLY A 176 -9.73 13.16 -7.47
C GLY A 176 -9.67 12.56 -6.08
N ARG A 177 -10.31 11.42 -5.82
CA ARG A 177 -10.29 10.73 -4.54
C ARG A 177 -9.07 9.81 -4.44
N ARG A 178 -8.39 9.81 -3.30
CA ARG A 178 -7.17 9.02 -3.09
C ARG A 178 -7.43 7.72 -2.31
N PRO A 179 -6.56 6.68 -2.45
CA PRO A 179 -6.59 5.53 -1.56
C PRO A 179 -6.49 5.94 -0.10
N GLY A 180 -7.07 5.17 0.80
CA GLY A 180 -7.11 5.47 2.24
C GLY A 180 -8.20 6.46 2.63
N THR A 181 -9.02 6.93 1.66
CA THR A 181 -10.13 7.85 1.94
C THR A 181 -11.51 7.21 1.71
N TYR A 182 -11.56 5.98 1.20
CA TYR A 182 -12.81 5.23 1.00
C TYR A 182 -13.30 4.60 2.31
N GLY A 183 -12.40 3.98 3.06
CA GLY A 183 -12.67 3.33 4.33
C GLY A 183 -12.56 4.27 5.55
N ASP A 184 -12.45 3.63 6.72
CA ASP A 184 -12.26 4.29 8.01
C ASP A 184 -10.79 4.61 8.26
N ALA A 185 -9.89 3.77 7.74
CA ALA A 185 -8.45 3.95 7.81
C ALA A 185 -7.79 3.52 6.51
N GLY A 186 -6.66 4.14 6.17
CA GLY A 186 -5.76 3.70 5.10
C GLY A 186 -4.34 3.54 5.63
N VAL A 187 -3.63 2.49 5.19
CA VAL A 187 -2.25 2.25 5.62
C VAL A 187 -1.33 2.13 4.41
N TYR A 188 -0.38 3.03 4.32
CA TYR A 188 0.65 3.07 3.30
C TYR A 188 1.94 2.41 3.78
N SER A 189 2.66 1.76 2.89
CA SER A 189 3.97 1.16 3.14
C SER A 189 5.07 1.97 2.47
N LEU A 190 6.14 2.25 3.20
CA LEU A 190 7.36 2.85 2.66
C LEU A 190 8.51 1.82 2.57
N TYR A 191 8.16 0.54 2.43
CA TYR A 191 9.12 -0.54 2.24
C TYR A 191 9.95 -0.35 0.95
N ALA A 192 11.14 -0.91 0.92
CA ALA A 192 12.17 -0.70 -0.11
C ALA A 192 11.71 -0.93 -1.57
N THR A 193 10.67 -1.74 -1.82
CA THR A 193 10.16 -1.98 -3.18
C THR A 193 9.07 -1.02 -3.64
N LYS A 194 8.52 -0.18 -2.76
CA LYS A 194 7.35 0.65 -3.04
C LYS A 194 7.68 1.81 -3.97
N THR A 195 6.66 2.42 -4.56
CA THR A 195 6.80 3.54 -5.52
C THR A 195 7.64 4.68 -4.94
N ILE A 196 7.45 4.98 -3.65
CA ILE A 196 8.34 5.78 -2.82
C ILE A 196 8.71 4.96 -1.58
N SER A 197 9.92 5.11 -1.09
CA SER A 197 10.46 4.24 -0.05
C SER A 197 11.40 4.96 0.90
N THR A 198 11.38 4.52 2.15
CA THR A 198 12.37 4.88 3.19
C THR A 198 13.20 3.67 3.64
N GLY A 199 13.18 2.57 2.86
CA GLY A 199 13.70 1.26 3.26
C GLY A 199 12.68 0.51 4.09
N GLU A 200 12.38 1.01 5.27
CA GLU A 200 11.28 0.60 6.14
C GLU A 200 10.50 1.84 6.59
N GLY A 201 9.18 1.71 6.72
CA GLY A 201 8.29 2.79 7.14
C GLY A 201 6.83 2.52 6.76
N GLY A 202 5.95 3.33 7.31
CA GLY A 202 4.54 3.34 6.96
C GLY A 202 3.85 4.61 7.43
N VAL A 203 2.67 4.84 6.88
CA VAL A 203 1.80 5.95 7.30
C VAL A 203 0.37 5.44 7.38
N LEU A 204 -0.27 5.66 8.53
CA LEU A 204 -1.71 5.47 8.70
C LEU A 204 -2.40 6.81 8.49
N VAL A 205 -3.50 6.80 7.74
CA VAL A 205 -4.41 7.94 7.58
C VAL A 205 -5.80 7.55 8.02
N SER A 206 -6.55 8.49 8.60
CA SER A 206 -7.94 8.22 8.98
C SER A 206 -8.76 9.51 9.09
N ARG A 207 -10.06 9.37 8.82
CA ARG A 207 -11.07 10.41 9.08
C ARG A 207 -11.51 10.46 10.54
N HIS A 208 -11.14 9.46 11.36
CA HIS A 208 -11.49 9.36 12.76
C HIS A 208 -10.38 9.94 13.64
N PRO A 209 -10.57 11.11 14.27
CA PRO A 209 -9.56 11.70 15.15
C PRO A 209 -9.16 10.76 16.30
N GLU A 210 -10.11 9.97 16.80
CA GLU A 210 -9.90 9.02 17.88
C GLU A 210 -8.94 7.90 17.46
N LEU A 211 -8.98 7.44 16.21
CA LEU A 211 -8.02 6.48 15.68
C LEU A 211 -6.62 7.11 15.56
N ILE A 212 -6.54 8.37 15.15
CA ILE A 212 -5.26 9.08 15.05
C ILE A 212 -4.59 9.17 16.44
N GLU A 213 -5.34 9.55 17.47
CA GLU A 213 -4.83 9.60 18.85
C GLU A 213 -4.47 8.20 19.37
N HIS A 214 -5.32 7.20 19.09
CA HIS A 214 -5.06 5.80 19.41
C HIS A 214 -3.75 5.32 18.76
N ALA A 215 -3.55 5.56 17.46
CA ALA A 215 -2.36 5.14 16.73
C ALA A 215 -1.09 5.84 17.26
N ARG A 216 -1.17 7.12 17.66
CA ARG A 216 -0.07 7.85 18.30
C ARG A 216 0.33 7.20 19.63
N ALA A 217 -0.63 6.83 20.46
CA ALA A 217 -0.38 6.12 21.72
C ALA A 217 0.12 4.69 21.46
N PHE A 218 -0.52 3.95 20.53
CA PHE A 218 -0.20 2.57 20.18
C PHE A 218 1.25 2.41 19.69
N ARG A 219 1.71 3.30 18.80
CA ARG A 219 3.10 3.29 18.31
C ARG A 219 4.16 3.60 19.39
N ASN A 220 3.74 4.04 20.60
CA ASN A 220 4.62 4.50 21.68
C ASN A 220 4.26 3.88 23.04
N TYR A 221 4.02 2.56 23.07
CA TYR A 221 3.75 1.81 24.30
C TYR A 221 2.51 2.28 25.10
N GLY A 222 1.53 2.90 24.45
CA GLY A 222 0.34 3.44 25.12
C GLY A 222 0.57 4.72 25.94
N LYS A 223 1.69 5.44 25.69
CA LYS A 223 1.95 6.71 26.40
C LYS A 223 0.91 7.79 26.04
N PRO A 224 0.64 8.72 26.98
CA PRO A 224 1.22 8.85 28.32
C PRO A 224 0.53 8.01 29.39
N SER A 225 -0.67 7.48 29.11
CA SER A 225 -1.49 6.78 30.14
C SER A 225 -1.04 5.36 30.45
N TYR A 226 -0.40 4.69 29.48
CA TYR A 226 -0.03 3.26 29.50
C TYR A 226 -1.23 2.30 29.64
N GLN A 227 -2.46 2.77 29.36
CA GLN A 227 -3.67 1.95 29.40
C GLN A 227 -3.85 1.13 28.13
N LEU A 228 -3.17 1.53 27.04
CA LEU A 228 -3.16 0.82 25.78
C LEU A 228 -1.93 -0.06 25.65
N ALA A 229 -2.11 -1.33 25.30
CA ALA A 229 -1.02 -2.30 25.09
C ALA A 229 -0.30 -2.08 23.74
N GLY A 230 0.22 -0.90 23.53
CA GLY A 230 0.99 -0.55 22.34
C GLY A 230 2.44 -1.03 22.40
N LEU A 231 3.13 -0.93 21.28
CA LEU A 231 4.54 -1.28 21.13
C LEU A 231 5.36 -0.14 20.53
N ASN A 232 6.67 -0.37 20.31
CA ASN A 232 7.50 0.58 19.60
C ASN A 232 7.32 0.43 18.08
N PHE A 233 6.46 1.25 17.52
CA PHE A 233 6.32 1.45 16.07
C PHE A 233 6.63 2.89 15.66
N ARG A 234 7.42 3.61 16.44
CA ARG A 234 7.84 4.97 16.12
C ARG A 234 8.75 4.98 14.89
N MET A 235 8.51 5.94 13.99
CA MET A 235 9.46 6.24 12.93
C MET A 235 10.62 7.08 13.47
N SER A 236 11.85 6.83 13.02
CA SER A 236 12.99 7.69 13.35
C SER A 236 12.93 8.99 12.54
N GLU A 237 13.56 10.07 13.04
CA GLU A 237 13.64 11.34 12.32
C GLU A 237 14.43 11.21 11.01
N PHE A 238 15.43 10.34 10.93
CA PHE A 238 16.17 10.03 9.71
C PHE A 238 15.27 9.39 8.64
N THR A 239 14.45 8.43 9.05
CA THR A 239 13.46 7.80 8.18
C THR A 239 12.41 8.82 7.72
N ALA A 240 11.96 9.69 8.63
CA ALA A 240 10.99 10.73 8.32
C ALA A 240 11.55 11.80 7.36
N ALA A 241 12.82 12.18 7.52
CA ALA A 241 13.51 13.10 6.60
C ALA A 241 13.58 12.52 5.18
N LEU A 242 13.95 11.25 5.05
CA LEU A 242 13.90 10.55 3.76
C LEU A 242 12.46 10.47 3.22
N GLY A 243 11.48 10.22 4.08
CA GLY A 243 10.06 10.18 3.72
C GLY A 243 9.54 11.51 3.18
N LEU A 244 10.00 12.65 3.72
CA LEU A 244 9.70 13.98 3.21
C LEU A 244 10.20 14.16 1.77
N LEU A 245 11.46 13.84 1.51
CA LEU A 245 11.99 13.88 0.14
C LEU A 245 11.16 13.00 -0.80
N GLN A 246 10.79 11.80 -0.35
CA GLN A 246 10.06 10.86 -1.19
C GLN A 246 8.65 11.34 -1.53
N ILE A 247 7.93 11.95 -0.61
CA ILE A 247 6.58 12.48 -0.90
C ILE A 247 6.65 13.73 -1.78
N GLU A 248 7.70 14.56 -1.64
CA GLU A 248 7.98 15.70 -2.52
C GLU A 248 8.17 15.24 -3.99
N ARG A 249 8.81 14.09 -4.21
CA ARG A 249 9.10 13.50 -5.53
C ARG A 249 7.93 12.71 -6.14
N LEU A 250 6.95 12.30 -5.34
CA LEU A 250 5.89 11.39 -5.78
C LEU A 250 5.15 11.87 -7.03
N PRO A 251 4.77 13.15 -7.18
CA PRO A 251 4.09 13.63 -8.40
C PRO A 251 4.93 13.45 -9.67
N GLU A 252 6.22 13.73 -9.60
CA GLU A 252 7.15 13.55 -10.75
C GLU A 252 7.28 12.07 -11.13
N ILE A 253 7.47 11.20 -10.14
CA ILE A 253 7.58 9.75 -10.34
C ILE A 253 6.32 9.20 -11.03
N VAL A 254 5.14 9.59 -10.54
CA VAL A 254 3.85 9.13 -11.08
C VAL A 254 3.62 9.66 -12.48
N ALA A 255 3.91 10.95 -12.73
CA ALA A 255 3.80 11.55 -14.05
C ALA A 255 4.71 10.85 -15.07
N TRP A 256 5.97 10.59 -14.71
CA TRP A 256 6.93 9.88 -15.55
C TRP A 256 6.45 8.45 -15.87
N LYS A 257 6.02 7.68 -14.85
CA LYS A 257 5.53 6.31 -15.05
C LYS A 257 4.30 6.25 -15.96
N ASN A 258 3.34 7.15 -15.76
CA ASN A 258 2.14 7.19 -16.59
C ASN A 258 2.44 7.64 -18.04
N ARG A 259 3.42 8.52 -18.25
CA ARG A 259 3.88 8.89 -19.58
C ARG A 259 4.52 7.69 -20.29
N VAL A 260 5.48 7.01 -19.64
CA VAL A 260 6.14 5.83 -20.21
C VAL A 260 5.14 4.71 -20.47
N ALA A 261 4.22 4.47 -19.55
CA ALA A 261 3.15 3.48 -19.75
C ALA A 261 2.36 3.78 -21.02
N ARG A 262 1.82 5.00 -21.15
CA ARG A 262 0.97 5.39 -22.30
C ARG A 262 1.74 5.42 -23.62
N GLU A 263 2.96 5.94 -23.64
CA GLU A 263 3.71 6.20 -24.87
C GLU A 263 4.49 4.97 -25.35
N GLU A 264 4.97 4.13 -24.43
CA GLU A 264 5.87 3.02 -24.76
C GLU A 264 5.25 1.64 -24.51
N LEU A 265 4.50 1.44 -23.40
CA LEU A 265 4.02 0.11 -23.03
C LEU A 265 2.63 -0.20 -23.57
N ASP A 266 1.66 0.72 -23.46
CA ASP A 266 0.28 0.48 -23.90
C ASP A 266 0.17 0.04 -25.38
N PRO A 267 0.97 0.59 -26.32
CA PRO A 267 0.97 0.12 -27.70
C PRO A 267 1.52 -1.31 -27.89
N GLN A 268 2.37 -1.78 -26.96
CA GLN A 268 3.00 -3.08 -27.04
C GLN A 268 2.18 -4.18 -26.35
N TYR A 269 1.37 -3.81 -25.34
CA TYR A 269 0.64 -4.76 -24.50
C TYR A 269 -0.87 -4.53 -24.53
N PRO A 270 -1.57 -5.03 -25.55
CA PRO A 270 -3.04 -4.91 -25.65
C PRO A 270 -3.78 -5.66 -24.54
N SER A 271 -3.13 -6.64 -23.90
CA SER A 271 -3.66 -7.43 -22.78
C SER A 271 -3.44 -6.76 -21.41
N ARG A 272 -3.01 -5.49 -21.39
CA ARG A 272 -2.78 -4.77 -20.12
C ARG A 272 -4.04 -4.64 -19.29
N LEU A 273 -3.86 -4.47 -18.00
CA LEU A 273 -4.94 -4.06 -17.11
C LEU A 273 -5.41 -2.66 -17.52
N GLU A 274 -6.69 -2.54 -17.86
CA GLU A 274 -7.32 -1.28 -18.24
C GLU A 274 -7.96 -0.61 -17.03
N LEU A 275 -7.66 0.69 -16.87
CA LEU A 275 -8.19 1.47 -15.75
C LEU A 275 -9.57 2.05 -16.11
N PRO A 276 -10.51 2.14 -15.17
CA PRO A 276 -11.75 2.88 -15.36
C PRO A 276 -11.50 4.37 -15.67
N ASP A 277 -12.46 4.99 -16.35
CA ASP A 277 -12.42 6.42 -16.62
C ASP A 277 -12.24 7.24 -15.32
N GLY A 278 -11.40 8.25 -15.41
CA GLY A 278 -11.09 9.14 -14.29
C GLY A 278 -10.12 8.55 -13.24
N MET A 279 -9.63 7.31 -13.46
CA MET A 279 -8.62 6.71 -12.57
C MET A 279 -7.20 6.96 -13.10
N THR A 280 -6.30 7.32 -12.19
CA THR A 280 -4.86 7.36 -12.41
C THR A 280 -4.20 6.33 -11.49
N SER A 281 -3.32 5.51 -12.03
CA SER A 281 -2.50 4.56 -11.25
C SER A 281 -1.16 5.16 -10.85
N GLY A 282 -0.68 4.82 -9.65
CA GLY A 282 0.72 5.06 -9.25
C GLY A 282 1.71 4.10 -9.92
N LEU A 283 1.19 3.13 -10.69
CA LEU A 283 1.96 2.15 -11.47
C LEU A 283 3.10 1.51 -10.64
N TYR A 284 2.75 1.01 -9.45
CA TYR A 284 3.69 0.16 -8.70
C TYR A 284 4.08 -1.07 -9.52
N LYS A 285 3.10 -1.64 -10.25
CA LYS A 285 3.28 -2.68 -11.25
C LYS A 285 2.54 -2.30 -12.53
N TYR A 286 3.15 -2.56 -13.68
CA TYR A 286 2.44 -2.55 -14.96
C TYR A 286 2.01 -3.98 -15.27
N ILE A 287 0.71 -4.26 -15.16
CA ILE A 287 0.13 -5.61 -15.20
C ILE A 287 -0.40 -5.89 -16.59
N VAL A 288 -0.10 -7.11 -17.10
CA VAL A 288 -0.63 -7.64 -18.37
C VAL A 288 -1.18 -9.05 -18.13
N PHE A 289 -2.30 -9.38 -18.78
CA PHE A 289 -2.95 -10.70 -18.68
C PHE A 289 -2.43 -11.68 -19.73
N GLU A 290 -1.11 -11.81 -19.76
CA GLU A 290 -0.40 -12.75 -20.62
C GLU A 290 0.89 -13.21 -19.93
N TRP A 291 1.42 -14.34 -20.40
CA TRP A 291 2.71 -14.81 -19.93
C TRP A 291 3.84 -14.08 -20.66
N LEU A 292 4.82 -13.59 -19.92
CA LEU A 292 5.99 -12.92 -20.47
C LEU A 292 7.26 -13.63 -20.01
N GLU A 293 8.12 -14.00 -20.95
CA GLU A 293 9.45 -14.56 -20.66
C GLU A 293 10.32 -13.56 -19.87
N ARG A 294 10.22 -12.27 -20.21
CA ARG A 294 10.89 -11.16 -19.51
C ARG A 294 9.88 -10.37 -18.70
N SER A 295 9.77 -10.66 -17.43
CA SER A 295 8.88 -9.96 -16.50
C SER A 295 9.54 -9.82 -15.12
N THR A 296 8.94 -9.01 -14.26
CA THR A 296 9.29 -8.97 -12.83
C THR A 296 8.49 -9.97 -11.99
N GLY A 297 7.98 -11.02 -12.63
CA GLY A 297 7.10 -12.01 -12.02
C GLY A 297 5.65 -11.55 -11.97
N ARG A 298 4.89 -12.10 -11.08
CA ARG A 298 3.50 -11.72 -10.77
C ARG A 298 3.47 -10.73 -9.61
N VAL A 299 2.32 -10.14 -9.35
CA VAL A 299 2.13 -9.33 -8.14
C VAL A 299 2.23 -10.23 -6.91
N TYR A 300 1.51 -11.36 -6.96
CA TYR A 300 1.58 -12.45 -5.97
C TYR A 300 1.53 -13.79 -6.71
N ASP A 301 2.43 -14.71 -6.36
CA ASP A 301 2.56 -16.01 -7.01
C ASP A 301 1.64 -17.06 -6.37
N GLU A 302 1.37 -16.93 -5.07
CA GLU A 302 0.55 -17.88 -4.31
C GLU A 302 -0.47 -17.16 -3.43
N PRO A 303 -1.76 -17.55 -3.49
CA PRO A 303 -2.82 -16.99 -2.68
C PRO A 303 -2.65 -17.22 -1.18
N CYS A 304 -2.98 -16.22 -0.36
CA CYS A 304 -2.82 -16.29 1.09
C CYS A 304 -3.61 -17.43 1.74
N HIS A 305 -4.83 -17.74 1.25
CA HIS A 305 -5.62 -18.86 1.79
C HIS A 305 -4.89 -20.19 1.69
N ARG A 306 -4.17 -20.44 0.58
CA ARG A 306 -3.36 -21.66 0.39
C ARG A 306 -2.15 -21.70 1.29
N ILE A 307 -1.41 -20.58 1.39
CA ILE A 307 -0.25 -20.47 2.28
C ILE A 307 -0.66 -20.71 3.75
N MET A 308 -1.85 -20.25 4.14
CA MET A 308 -2.37 -20.42 5.51
C MET A 308 -3.11 -21.75 5.74
N GLY A 309 -3.20 -22.62 4.72
CA GLY A 309 -3.80 -23.96 4.85
C GLY A 309 -5.33 -23.96 4.92
N HIS A 310 -5.99 -22.93 4.37
CA HIS A 310 -7.45 -22.92 4.28
C HIS A 310 -7.92 -23.70 3.05
N GLU A 311 -8.74 -24.74 3.25
CA GLU A 311 -9.32 -25.56 2.20
C GLU A 311 -10.62 -24.93 1.67
N ILE A 312 -10.51 -23.79 1.00
CA ILE A 312 -11.60 -23.08 0.35
C ILE A 312 -11.29 -22.85 -1.13
N GLU A 313 -12.33 -22.75 -1.95
CA GLU A 313 -12.21 -22.45 -3.37
C GLU A 313 -12.39 -20.96 -3.60
N LEU A 314 -11.41 -20.33 -4.22
CA LEU A 314 -11.41 -18.93 -4.67
C LEU A 314 -10.93 -18.90 -6.13
N PRO A 315 -11.85 -19.24 -7.08
CA PRO A 315 -11.45 -19.53 -8.46
C PRO A 315 -10.88 -18.34 -9.21
N SER A 316 -11.32 -17.12 -8.91
CA SER A 316 -10.73 -15.93 -9.53
C SER A 316 -9.35 -15.62 -8.96
N THR A 317 -9.16 -15.78 -7.66
CA THR A 317 -7.84 -15.64 -7.01
C THR A 317 -6.86 -16.67 -7.57
N ASP A 318 -7.25 -17.92 -7.70
CA ASP A 318 -6.42 -18.97 -8.29
C ASP A 318 -6.10 -18.68 -9.77
N TRP A 319 -7.04 -18.09 -10.49
CA TRP A 319 -6.84 -17.72 -11.88
C TRP A 319 -5.83 -16.56 -12.00
N VAL A 320 -6.03 -15.45 -11.26
CA VAL A 320 -5.11 -14.31 -11.34
C VAL A 320 -3.70 -14.67 -10.89
N ALA A 321 -3.54 -15.53 -9.89
CA ALA A 321 -2.23 -16.02 -9.44
C ALA A 321 -1.43 -16.73 -10.54
N ARG A 322 -2.06 -17.14 -11.66
CA ARG A 322 -1.42 -17.87 -12.76
C ARG A 322 -1.41 -17.12 -14.08
N ASN A 323 -2.30 -16.15 -14.27
CA ASN A 323 -2.63 -15.60 -15.59
C ASN A 323 -2.30 -14.11 -15.74
N HIS A 324 -1.26 -13.61 -15.06
CA HIS A 324 -0.75 -12.27 -15.33
C HIS A 324 0.78 -12.24 -15.21
N SER A 325 1.37 -11.22 -15.79
CA SER A 325 2.78 -10.88 -15.65
C SER A 325 2.92 -9.39 -15.34
N CYS A 326 4.03 -8.98 -14.75
CA CYS A 326 4.36 -7.58 -14.50
C CYS A 326 5.51 -7.15 -15.40
N VAL A 327 5.25 -6.17 -16.28
CA VAL A 327 6.29 -5.55 -17.10
C VAL A 327 7.16 -4.64 -16.23
N PRO A 328 8.50 -4.68 -16.36
CA PRO A 328 9.39 -3.78 -15.64
C PRO A 328 9.12 -2.31 -15.93
N LEU A 329 8.82 -1.52 -14.92
CA LEU A 329 8.60 -0.08 -15.01
C LEU A 329 9.20 0.62 -13.79
N TYR A 330 10.49 0.90 -13.84
CA TYR A 330 11.25 1.57 -12.78
C TYR A 330 11.50 3.01 -13.14
N TYR A 331 11.21 3.93 -12.22
CA TYR A 331 11.49 5.35 -12.40
C TYR A 331 12.99 5.59 -12.58
N ARG A 332 13.32 6.36 -13.61
CA ARG A 332 14.68 6.83 -13.88
C ARG A 332 14.64 8.34 -13.91
N PRO A 333 15.28 9.02 -12.95
CA PRO A 333 15.47 10.46 -13.04
C PRO A 333 16.30 10.79 -14.28
N ALA A 334 16.07 11.98 -14.85
CA ALA A 334 16.75 12.46 -16.05
C ALA A 334 18.23 12.77 -15.76
#